data_b77372cd11211a0d0ac8b046b2e057d0
#
_entry.id   b77372cd11211a0d0ac8b046b2e057d0
#
_cell.length_a   1.000
_cell.length_b   1.000
_cell.length_c   1.000
_cell.angle_alpha   90.00
_cell.angle_beta   90.00
_cell.angle_gamma   90.00
#
_symmetry.space_group_name_H-M   'P 1'
#
loop_
_entity.id
_entity.type
_entity.pdbx_description
1 polymer ?
#
loop_
_entity_poly.entity_id
_entity_poly.type
_entity_poly.pdbx_seq_one_letter_code
_entity_poly.pdbx_strand_id
1 'polypeptide(L)'
;MKRKVRRIAGSLAERLSKVEGVQAVLLGEAADIEEFDPYFTIDVDVYTAGAAPSIEARGNFFPDMKGFETSPVAAVDRFLIEELPTSVHYIRSADVDRMILRISEQTWVFHEPGTNPLYRIERGEVLFARGGWLEEARAALAHVPAQFWWQTRQRAFSLAERALSDLGAAAHRSDQLYFLVSGSRLLRCVASFLFAINRKFEPSDRMLAERIASLETLPDGLTGRMDNFIRPIGEVSMDARREIAEQIVRSLISFNSDAQA
;
A
#
# COMPACT_ATOMS: atom_id res chain seq x y z
N MET A 1 14.56 18.92 -2.04
CA MET A 1 13.13 18.64 -1.85
C MET A 1 12.84 17.96 -0.50
N LYS A 2 13.47 16.86 -0.09
CA LYS A 2 13.25 16.14 1.20
C LYS A 2 13.20 17.06 2.43
N ARG A 3 14.11 18.04 2.56
CA ARG A 3 14.08 19.01 3.68
C ARG A 3 12.80 19.86 3.70
N LYS A 4 12.31 20.28 2.52
CA LYS A 4 11.07 21.06 2.41
C LYS A 4 9.86 20.22 2.83
N VAL A 5 9.77 18.98 2.34
CA VAL A 5 8.70 18.02 2.69
C VAL A 5 8.67 17.78 4.20
N ARG A 6 9.81 17.43 4.82
CA ARG A 6 9.89 17.21 6.27
C ARG A 6 9.54 18.44 7.09
N ARG A 7 9.94 19.65 6.65
CA ARG A 7 9.58 20.90 7.31
C ARG A 7 8.07 21.13 7.26
N ILE A 8 7.45 20.94 6.11
CA ILE A 8 5.99 21.07 5.93
C ILE A 8 5.27 20.04 6.80
N ALA A 9 5.65 18.77 6.69
CA ALA A 9 5.07 17.68 7.47
C ALA A 9 5.22 17.89 8.99
N GLY A 10 6.38 18.39 9.44
CA GLY A 10 6.62 18.74 10.84
C GLY A 10 5.72 19.88 11.32
N SER A 11 5.53 20.93 10.50
CA SER A 11 4.60 22.03 10.83
C SER A 11 3.15 21.54 10.92
N LEU A 12 2.75 20.62 10.04
CA LEU A 12 1.43 19.99 10.10
C LEU A 12 1.28 19.15 11.37
N ALA A 13 2.28 18.34 11.69
CA ALA A 13 2.26 17.51 12.90
C ALA A 13 2.17 18.35 14.16
N GLU A 14 2.85 19.49 14.24
CA GLU A 14 2.76 20.42 15.36
C GLU A 14 1.33 20.96 15.55
N ARG A 15 0.62 21.29 14.47
CA ARG A 15 -0.78 21.73 14.52
C ARG A 15 -1.71 20.57 14.92
N LEU A 16 -1.56 19.42 14.30
CA LEU A 16 -2.39 18.24 14.52
C LEU A 16 -2.18 17.63 15.92
N SER A 17 -0.99 17.76 16.50
CA SER A 17 -0.70 17.28 17.85
C SER A 17 -1.50 18.01 18.94
N LYS A 18 -2.00 19.23 18.67
CA LYS A 18 -2.84 20.01 19.58
C LYS A 18 -4.30 19.58 19.56
N VAL A 19 -4.68 18.75 18.58
CA VAL A 19 -6.05 18.23 18.45
C VAL A 19 -6.26 17.14 19.51
N GLU A 20 -7.36 17.24 20.23
CA GLU A 20 -7.74 16.24 21.23
C GLU A 20 -7.92 14.86 20.58
N GLY A 21 -7.45 13.82 21.24
CA GLY A 21 -7.54 12.44 20.78
C GLY A 21 -6.51 12.03 19.73
N VAL A 22 -5.67 12.93 19.19
CA VAL A 22 -4.58 12.55 18.30
C VAL A 22 -3.51 11.80 19.09
N GLN A 23 -3.21 10.58 18.71
CA GLN A 23 -2.22 9.69 19.34
C GLN A 23 -0.91 9.64 18.56
N ALA A 24 -0.97 9.69 17.24
CA ALA A 24 0.23 9.70 16.40
C ALA A 24 0.00 10.46 15.09
N VAL A 25 1.07 11.02 14.54
CA VAL A 25 1.13 11.62 13.20
C VAL A 25 2.35 11.04 12.49
N LEU A 26 2.13 10.38 11.36
CA LEU A 26 3.17 9.77 10.57
C LEU A 26 3.25 10.44 9.19
N LEU A 27 4.47 10.64 8.70
CA LEU A 27 4.71 10.94 7.30
C LEU A 27 4.81 9.61 6.54
N GLY A 28 4.00 9.45 5.51
CA GLY A 28 3.97 8.25 4.68
C GLY A 28 5.23 8.10 3.81
N GLU A 29 5.10 7.33 2.73
CA GLU A 29 6.22 6.97 1.84
C GLU A 29 6.98 8.17 1.22
N ALA A 30 6.42 9.37 1.31
CA ALA A 30 7.09 10.62 0.94
C ALA A 30 8.46 10.81 1.60
N ALA A 31 8.68 10.23 2.78
CA ALA A 31 9.96 10.27 3.47
C ALA A 31 11.08 9.54 2.72
N ASP A 32 10.72 8.48 1.98
CA ASP A 32 11.65 7.57 1.29
C ASP A 32 11.91 7.95 -0.17
N ILE A 33 11.05 8.76 -0.80
CA ILE A 33 11.16 9.13 -2.22
C ILE A 33 12.41 9.97 -2.47
N GLU A 34 13.26 9.54 -3.38
CA GLU A 34 14.47 10.26 -3.77
C GLU A 34 14.20 11.28 -4.87
N GLU A 35 13.41 10.90 -5.87
CA GLU A 35 13.01 11.75 -6.98
C GLU A 35 11.55 12.17 -6.83
N PHE A 36 11.29 13.48 -6.94
CA PHE A 36 9.95 14.05 -6.84
C PHE A 36 9.44 14.38 -8.24
N ASP A 37 8.38 13.71 -8.63
CA ASP A 37 7.65 14.02 -9.85
C ASP A 37 6.59 15.13 -9.63
N PRO A 38 6.03 15.73 -10.70
CA PRO A 38 5.03 16.80 -10.59
C PRO A 38 3.71 16.38 -9.91
N TYR A 39 3.48 15.07 -9.76
CA TYR A 39 2.27 14.50 -9.15
C TYR A 39 2.53 14.02 -7.71
N PHE A 40 3.69 14.39 -7.15
CA PHE A 40 4.04 14.07 -5.78
C PHE A 40 3.05 14.69 -4.80
N THR A 41 2.65 13.94 -3.79
CA THR A 41 1.79 14.37 -2.68
C THR A 41 2.46 14.09 -1.35
N ILE A 42 2.41 15.04 -0.43
CA ILE A 42 2.80 14.82 0.96
C ILE A 42 1.63 14.11 1.66
N ASP A 43 1.76 12.83 1.96
CA ASP A 43 0.75 12.05 2.67
C ASP A 43 1.06 11.97 4.15
N VAL A 44 0.14 12.46 4.97
CA VAL A 44 0.25 12.47 6.44
C VAL A 44 -0.89 11.63 7.02
N ASP A 45 -0.55 10.63 7.82
CA ASP A 45 -1.51 9.81 8.57
C ASP A 45 -1.64 10.32 9.99
N VAL A 46 -2.87 10.56 10.41
CA VAL A 46 -3.23 11.04 11.75
C VAL A 46 -4.06 9.96 12.45
N TYR A 47 -3.48 9.35 13.47
CA TYR A 47 -4.14 8.32 14.24
C TYR A 47 -4.82 8.92 15.47
N THR A 48 -6.13 8.64 15.63
CA THR A 48 -6.97 9.22 16.67
C THR A 48 -7.58 8.13 17.57
N ALA A 49 -7.66 8.39 18.87
CA ALA A 49 -8.32 7.48 19.83
C ALA A 49 -9.83 7.37 19.63
N GLY A 50 -10.45 8.40 19.04
CA GLY A 50 -11.89 8.47 18.76
C GLY A 50 -12.20 8.67 17.27
N ALA A 51 -13.39 9.20 16.99
CA ALA A 51 -13.77 9.59 15.64
C ALA A 51 -12.82 10.68 15.10
N ALA A 52 -12.67 10.71 13.76
CA ALA A 52 -12.00 11.83 13.11
C ALA A 52 -12.68 13.15 13.51
N PRO A 53 -11.95 14.26 13.64
CA PRO A 53 -12.54 15.56 13.91
C PRO A 53 -13.62 15.91 12.87
N SER A 54 -14.64 16.68 13.26
CA SER A 54 -15.68 17.11 12.32
C SER A 54 -15.09 17.90 11.15
N ILE A 55 -15.78 17.91 10.00
CA ILE A 55 -15.34 18.65 8.80
C ILE A 55 -15.08 20.13 9.14
N GLU A 56 -15.95 20.76 9.95
CA GLU A 56 -15.79 22.14 10.39
C GLU A 56 -14.51 22.31 11.23
N ALA A 57 -14.29 21.42 12.19
CA ALA A 57 -13.06 21.45 13.01
C ALA A 57 -11.81 21.27 12.14
N ARG A 58 -11.82 20.36 11.16
CA ARG A 58 -10.71 20.12 10.24
C ARG A 58 -10.39 21.35 9.39
N GLY A 59 -11.39 22.05 8.87
CA GLY A 59 -11.22 23.31 8.13
C GLY A 59 -10.53 24.40 8.98
N ASN A 60 -10.78 24.43 10.28
CA ASN A 60 -10.16 25.38 11.20
C ASN A 60 -8.69 25.06 11.51
N PHE A 61 -8.23 23.81 11.31
CA PHE A 61 -6.81 23.48 11.53
C PHE A 61 -5.89 24.07 10.45
N PHE A 62 -6.44 24.42 9.28
CA PHE A 62 -5.68 24.80 8.10
C PHE A 62 -6.17 26.10 7.44
N PRO A 63 -6.38 27.22 8.18
CA PRO A 63 -7.01 28.43 7.64
C PRO A 63 -6.18 29.10 6.53
N ASP A 64 -4.86 28.88 6.51
CA ASP A 64 -3.94 29.52 5.56
C ASP A 64 -3.65 28.66 4.33
N MET A 65 -4.31 27.49 4.19
CA MET A 65 -4.05 26.55 3.10
C MET A 65 -4.90 26.88 1.88
N LYS A 66 -4.29 26.77 0.68
CA LYS A 66 -5.00 26.99 -0.58
C LYS A 66 -5.67 25.71 -1.06
N GLY A 67 -6.86 25.85 -1.66
CA GLY A 67 -7.55 24.72 -2.29
C GLY A 67 -7.95 23.63 -1.29
N PHE A 68 -8.38 24.00 -0.07
CA PHE A 68 -8.78 23.02 0.93
C PHE A 68 -10.04 22.28 0.47
N GLU A 69 -9.90 20.96 0.34
CA GLU A 69 -10.98 20.02 0.03
C GLU A 69 -11.06 18.97 1.12
N THR A 70 -12.26 18.71 1.60
CA THR A 70 -12.51 17.64 2.57
C THR A 70 -13.54 16.67 2.05
N SER A 71 -13.33 15.37 2.31
CA SER A 71 -14.31 14.35 1.95
C SER A 71 -15.26 14.09 3.14
N PRO A 72 -16.58 14.16 2.94
CA PRO A 72 -17.54 13.80 3.99
C PRO A 72 -17.58 12.29 4.25
N VAL A 73 -17.16 11.46 3.29
CA VAL A 73 -17.19 9.98 3.39
C VAL A 73 -15.84 9.44 3.79
N ALA A 74 -14.76 9.87 3.13
CA ALA A 74 -13.42 9.52 3.52
C ALA A 74 -12.88 10.59 4.49
N ALA A 75 -12.32 10.17 5.61
CA ALA A 75 -11.70 11.09 6.56
C ALA A 75 -10.34 11.57 6.00
N VAL A 76 -10.38 12.33 4.90
CA VAL A 76 -9.21 12.82 4.16
C VAL A 76 -9.42 14.28 3.81
N ASP A 77 -8.43 15.10 4.09
CA ASP A 77 -8.34 16.48 3.64
C ASP A 77 -7.23 16.63 2.62
N ARG A 78 -7.46 17.43 1.57
CA ARG A 78 -6.49 17.73 0.52
C ARG A 78 -6.35 19.24 0.36
N PHE A 79 -5.11 19.69 0.19
CA PHE A 79 -4.80 21.11 0.03
C PHE A 79 -3.39 21.32 -0.52
N LEU A 80 -3.06 22.56 -0.83
CA LEU A 80 -1.72 22.95 -1.24
C LEU A 80 -1.01 23.70 -0.11
N ILE A 81 0.22 23.28 0.19
CA ILE A 81 1.14 24.03 1.04
C ILE A 81 2.38 24.37 0.22
N GLU A 82 2.66 25.65 0.06
CA GLU A 82 3.82 26.11 -0.74
C GLU A 82 3.89 25.43 -2.12
N GLU A 83 2.75 25.34 -2.78
CA GLU A 83 2.54 24.70 -4.09
C GLU A 83 2.73 23.17 -4.11
N LEU A 84 2.89 22.53 -2.94
CA LEU A 84 2.96 21.07 -2.84
C LEU A 84 1.60 20.47 -2.45
N PRO A 85 1.06 19.55 -3.25
CA PRO A 85 -0.12 18.79 -2.89
C PRO A 85 0.12 18.03 -1.57
N THR A 86 -0.86 18.12 -0.70
CA THR A 86 -0.79 17.50 0.64
C THR A 86 -2.11 16.82 0.94
N SER A 87 -2.06 15.61 1.46
CA SER A 87 -3.22 14.84 1.93
C SER A 87 -3.04 14.50 3.40
N VAL A 88 -4.08 14.73 4.20
CA VAL A 88 -4.13 14.34 5.61
C VAL A 88 -5.20 13.28 5.78
N HIS A 89 -4.81 12.09 6.20
CA HIS A 89 -5.68 10.95 6.40
C HIS A 89 -5.95 10.75 7.89
N TYR A 90 -7.20 10.80 8.32
CA TYR A 90 -7.59 10.57 9.72
C TYR A 90 -8.03 9.12 9.89
N ILE A 91 -7.33 8.39 10.74
CA ILE A 91 -7.49 6.95 10.96
C ILE A 91 -7.75 6.72 12.44
N ARG A 92 -8.81 6.00 12.78
CA ARG A 92 -9.03 5.63 14.18
C ARG A 92 -8.06 4.54 14.59
N SER A 93 -7.39 4.71 15.72
CA SER A 93 -6.50 3.68 16.27
C SER A 93 -7.23 2.35 16.47
N ALA A 94 -8.49 2.38 16.92
CA ALA A 94 -9.32 1.19 17.07
C ALA A 94 -9.57 0.42 15.75
N ASP A 95 -9.49 1.07 14.58
CA ASP A 95 -9.57 0.37 13.29
C ASP A 95 -8.27 -0.39 13.01
N VAL A 96 -7.12 0.19 13.37
CA VAL A 96 -5.82 -0.48 13.32
C VAL A 96 -5.77 -1.65 14.29
N ASP A 97 -6.23 -1.47 15.52
CA ASP A 97 -6.26 -2.52 16.53
C ASP A 97 -7.09 -3.72 16.05
N ARG A 98 -8.23 -3.45 15.38
CA ARG A 98 -9.03 -4.51 14.74
C ARG A 98 -8.29 -5.21 13.60
N MET A 99 -7.52 -4.48 12.81
CA MET A 99 -6.69 -5.10 11.77
C MET A 99 -5.64 -6.03 12.38
N ILE A 100 -4.97 -5.60 13.44
CA ILE A 100 -3.99 -6.41 14.17
C ILE A 100 -4.67 -7.65 14.82
N LEU A 101 -5.86 -7.48 15.39
CA LEU A 101 -6.64 -8.59 15.96
C LEU A 101 -6.97 -9.63 14.89
N ARG A 102 -7.38 -9.21 13.69
CA ARG A 102 -7.65 -10.13 12.56
C ARG A 102 -6.44 -10.94 12.13
N ILE A 103 -5.24 -10.42 12.31
CA ILE A 103 -3.99 -11.17 12.07
C ILE A 103 -3.90 -12.33 13.08
N SER A 104 -4.06 -12.04 14.38
CA SER A 104 -3.98 -13.04 15.45
C SER A 104 -5.11 -14.07 15.39
N GLU A 105 -6.32 -13.65 14.99
CA GLU A 105 -7.48 -14.52 14.78
C GLU A 105 -7.45 -15.29 13.45
N GLN A 106 -6.47 -15.04 12.60
CA GLN A 106 -6.34 -15.65 11.27
C GLN A 106 -7.51 -15.34 10.32
N THR A 107 -8.19 -14.22 10.52
CA THR A 107 -9.35 -13.80 9.72
C THR A 107 -9.02 -12.70 8.69
N TRP A 108 -7.78 -12.22 8.65
CA TRP A 108 -7.32 -11.14 7.77
C TRP A 108 -7.74 -11.30 6.33
N VAL A 109 -7.47 -12.46 5.74
CA VAL A 109 -7.70 -12.73 4.32
C VAL A 109 -9.17 -12.65 3.88
N PHE A 110 -10.10 -12.67 4.82
CA PHE A 110 -11.53 -12.55 4.53
C PHE A 110 -12.05 -11.12 4.57
N HIS A 111 -11.29 -10.20 5.17
CA HIS A 111 -11.76 -8.85 5.46
C HIS A 111 -10.94 -7.75 4.76
N GLU A 112 -9.65 -7.98 4.55
CA GLU A 112 -8.75 -6.93 4.09
C GLU A 112 -8.26 -7.20 2.66
N PRO A 113 -8.22 -6.17 1.79
CA PRO A 113 -7.80 -6.34 0.39
C PRO A 113 -6.28 -6.47 0.22
N GLY A 114 -5.49 -5.95 1.17
CA GLY A 114 -4.03 -5.94 1.12
C GLY A 114 -3.40 -5.43 2.41
N THR A 115 -2.09 -5.40 2.48
CA THR A 115 -1.34 -5.11 3.71
C THR A 115 -0.76 -3.69 3.77
N ASN A 116 -1.07 -2.83 2.79
CA ASN A 116 -0.57 -1.44 2.76
C ASN A 116 -0.90 -0.61 4.01
N PRO A 117 -2.10 -0.71 4.64
CA PRO A 117 -2.35 0.01 5.89
C PRO A 117 -1.37 -0.36 7.02
N LEU A 118 -0.94 -1.63 7.08
CA LEU A 118 0.05 -2.10 8.05
C LEU A 118 1.46 -1.60 7.71
N TYR A 119 1.81 -1.58 6.43
CA TYR A 119 3.05 -1.00 5.93
C TYR A 119 3.21 0.46 6.37
N ARG A 120 2.16 1.27 6.25
CA ARG A 120 2.16 2.69 6.63
C ARG A 120 2.45 2.88 8.12
N ILE A 121 1.91 2.02 8.98
CA ILE A 121 2.17 2.07 10.42
C ILE A 121 3.61 1.63 10.73
N GLU A 122 4.05 0.53 10.11
CA GLU A 122 5.40 -0.01 10.33
C GLU A 122 6.48 0.96 9.88
N ARG A 123 6.33 1.56 8.68
CA ARG A 123 7.40 2.28 7.97
C ARG A 123 7.24 3.81 8.00
N GLY A 124 6.08 4.34 8.32
CA GLY A 124 5.86 5.78 8.37
C GLY A 124 6.85 6.49 9.30
N GLU A 125 7.43 7.62 8.84
CA GLU A 125 8.31 8.46 9.68
C GLU A 125 7.48 9.10 10.78
N VAL A 126 7.85 8.89 12.05
CA VAL A 126 7.13 9.44 13.20
C VAL A 126 7.40 10.94 13.30
N LEU A 127 6.37 11.74 13.10
CA LEU A 127 6.41 13.19 13.31
C LEU A 127 5.94 13.59 14.71
N PHE A 128 4.99 12.80 15.25
CA PHE A 128 4.45 12.96 16.58
C PHE A 128 3.89 11.64 17.09
N ALA A 129 4.08 11.34 18.38
CA ALA A 129 3.44 10.23 19.07
C ALA A 129 3.23 10.55 20.55
N ARG A 130 2.13 10.07 21.14
CA ARG A 130 1.85 10.13 22.58
C ARG A 130 1.08 8.90 23.04
N GLY A 131 1.18 8.56 24.31
CA GLY A 131 0.35 7.54 24.96
C GLY A 131 0.74 6.08 24.68
N GLY A 132 1.84 5.81 23.95
CA GLY A 132 2.37 4.45 23.77
C GLY A 132 1.65 3.60 22.72
N TRP A 133 0.47 4.01 22.20
CA TRP A 133 -0.31 3.22 21.24
C TRP A 133 0.48 2.84 19.97
N LEU A 134 1.26 3.78 19.40
CA LEU A 134 2.02 3.52 18.19
C LEU A 134 3.11 2.47 18.41
N GLU A 135 3.79 2.55 19.53
CA GLU A 135 4.82 1.59 19.95
C GLU A 135 4.23 0.19 20.13
N GLU A 136 3.06 0.09 20.78
CA GLU A 136 2.33 -1.18 20.95
C GLU A 136 1.89 -1.76 19.61
N ALA A 137 1.31 -0.95 18.71
CA ALA A 137 0.92 -1.37 17.38
C ALA A 137 2.12 -1.87 16.56
N ARG A 138 3.25 -1.14 16.58
CA ARG A 138 4.49 -1.57 15.91
C ARG A 138 5.08 -2.83 16.50
N ALA A 139 5.06 -2.98 17.82
CA ALA A 139 5.51 -4.20 18.49
C ALA A 139 4.67 -5.41 18.07
N ALA A 140 3.35 -5.27 17.97
CA ALA A 140 2.47 -6.33 17.48
C ALA A 140 2.77 -6.69 16.01
N LEU A 141 3.03 -5.71 15.14
CA LEU A 141 3.39 -5.93 13.74
C LEU A 141 4.78 -6.57 13.57
N ALA A 142 5.71 -6.36 14.50
CA ALA A 142 7.01 -7.02 14.48
C ALA A 142 6.92 -8.52 14.77
N HIS A 143 5.82 -9.00 15.35
CA HIS A 143 5.63 -10.40 15.77
C HIS A 143 4.47 -11.09 15.05
N VAL A 144 4.26 -10.76 13.77
CA VAL A 144 3.21 -11.36 12.94
C VAL A 144 3.45 -12.86 12.78
N PRO A 145 2.45 -13.73 13.07
CA PRO A 145 2.59 -15.19 12.97
C PRO A 145 2.90 -15.66 11.55
N ALA A 146 3.70 -16.72 11.42
CA ALA A 146 4.02 -17.34 10.12
C ALA A 146 2.75 -17.72 9.33
N GLN A 147 1.70 -18.14 10.03
CA GLN A 147 0.40 -18.49 9.45
C GLN A 147 -0.25 -17.31 8.68
N PHE A 148 -0.11 -16.07 9.14
CA PHE A 148 -0.60 -14.88 8.43
C PHE A 148 0.05 -14.77 7.05
N TRP A 149 1.38 -14.90 6.99
CA TRP A 149 2.12 -14.82 5.73
C TRP A 149 1.77 -15.96 4.79
N TRP A 150 1.58 -17.16 5.34
CA TRP A 150 1.13 -18.31 4.55
C TRP A 150 -0.26 -18.07 3.95
N GLN A 151 -1.24 -17.64 4.76
CA GLN A 151 -2.61 -17.37 4.27
C GLN A 151 -2.63 -16.23 3.22
N THR A 152 -1.89 -15.15 3.46
CA THR A 152 -1.78 -14.02 2.53
C THR A 152 -1.21 -14.50 1.20
N ARG A 153 -0.16 -15.32 1.23
CA ARG A 153 0.45 -15.93 0.07
C ARG A 153 -0.51 -16.84 -0.69
N GLN A 154 -1.21 -17.74 0.00
CA GLN A 154 -2.19 -18.65 -0.62
C GLN A 154 -3.31 -17.90 -1.33
N ARG A 155 -3.85 -16.86 -0.66
CA ARG A 155 -4.86 -15.99 -1.27
C ARG A 155 -4.31 -15.28 -2.51
N ALA A 156 -3.14 -14.67 -2.41
CA ALA A 156 -2.52 -13.96 -3.53
C ALA A 156 -2.29 -14.90 -4.73
N PHE A 157 -1.82 -16.12 -4.48
CA PHE A 157 -1.62 -17.13 -5.52
C PHE A 157 -2.95 -17.52 -6.21
N SER A 158 -3.99 -17.86 -5.44
CA SER A 158 -5.30 -18.20 -6.02
C SER A 158 -5.91 -17.07 -6.82
N LEU A 159 -5.73 -15.82 -6.38
CA LEU A 159 -6.18 -14.65 -7.13
C LEU A 159 -5.35 -14.41 -8.40
N ALA A 160 -4.05 -14.72 -8.39
CA ALA A 160 -3.19 -14.66 -9.57
C ALA A 160 -3.62 -15.69 -10.62
N GLU A 161 -3.93 -16.93 -10.23
CA GLU A 161 -4.46 -17.97 -11.13
C GLU A 161 -5.77 -17.54 -11.78
N ARG A 162 -6.68 -16.96 -10.99
CA ARG A 162 -7.94 -16.43 -11.51
C ARG A 162 -7.71 -15.27 -12.50
N ALA A 163 -6.84 -14.32 -12.15
CA ALA A 163 -6.51 -13.20 -13.01
C ALA A 163 -5.84 -13.67 -14.32
N LEU A 164 -5.03 -14.73 -14.27
CA LEU A 164 -4.44 -15.37 -15.45
C LEU A 164 -5.52 -15.98 -16.37
N SER A 165 -6.52 -16.65 -15.80
CA SER A 165 -7.66 -17.19 -16.57
C SER A 165 -8.44 -16.06 -17.25
N ASP A 166 -8.74 -14.98 -16.53
CA ASP A 166 -9.41 -13.78 -17.08
C ASP A 166 -8.58 -13.15 -18.21
N LEU A 167 -7.25 -13.06 -18.04
CA LEU A 167 -6.33 -12.56 -19.06
C LEU A 167 -6.35 -13.42 -20.33
N GLY A 168 -6.36 -14.74 -20.18
CA GLY A 168 -6.49 -15.68 -21.28
C GLY A 168 -7.80 -15.51 -22.05
N ALA A 169 -8.91 -15.34 -21.34
CA ALA A 169 -10.22 -15.08 -21.94
C ALA A 169 -10.24 -13.74 -22.69
N ALA A 170 -9.61 -12.71 -22.15
CA ALA A 170 -9.49 -11.40 -22.79
C ALA A 170 -8.64 -11.47 -24.08
N ALA A 171 -7.50 -12.17 -24.05
CA ALA A 171 -6.65 -12.39 -25.22
C ALA A 171 -7.42 -13.12 -26.34
N HIS A 172 -8.12 -14.21 -26.01
CA HIS A 172 -8.92 -14.97 -26.95
C HIS A 172 -10.02 -14.13 -27.62
N ARG A 173 -10.61 -13.18 -26.90
CA ARG A 173 -11.66 -12.28 -27.44
C ARG A 173 -11.11 -11.04 -28.12
N SER A 174 -9.79 -10.82 -28.09
CA SER A 174 -9.13 -9.58 -28.52
C SER A 174 -9.68 -8.34 -27.78
N ASP A 175 -10.13 -8.51 -26.51
CA ASP A 175 -10.68 -7.45 -25.67
C ASP A 175 -9.55 -6.75 -24.92
N GLN A 176 -9.09 -5.61 -25.47
CA GLN A 176 -7.96 -4.86 -24.93
C GLN A 176 -8.22 -4.30 -23.53
N LEU A 177 -9.43 -3.81 -23.24
CA LEU A 177 -9.76 -3.25 -21.92
C LEU A 177 -9.78 -4.34 -20.86
N TYR A 178 -10.43 -5.47 -21.15
CA TYR A 178 -10.48 -6.60 -20.23
C TYR A 178 -9.07 -7.18 -19.99
N PHE A 179 -8.24 -7.23 -21.05
CA PHE A 179 -6.85 -7.66 -20.97
C PHE A 179 -6.04 -6.74 -20.02
N LEU A 180 -6.15 -5.42 -20.18
CA LEU A 180 -5.46 -4.44 -19.34
C LEU A 180 -5.87 -4.56 -17.87
N VAL A 181 -7.18 -4.66 -17.60
CA VAL A 181 -7.73 -4.80 -16.25
C VAL A 181 -7.27 -6.11 -15.60
N SER A 182 -7.34 -7.22 -16.35
CA SER A 182 -6.91 -8.54 -15.85
C SER A 182 -5.41 -8.59 -15.63
N GLY A 183 -4.62 -7.99 -16.51
CA GLY A 183 -3.16 -7.87 -16.38
C GLY A 183 -2.75 -7.06 -15.17
N SER A 184 -3.41 -5.94 -14.91
CA SER A 184 -3.18 -5.14 -13.69
C SER A 184 -3.49 -5.93 -12.42
N ARG A 185 -4.60 -6.67 -12.40
CA ARG A 185 -4.94 -7.55 -11.26
C ARG A 185 -3.91 -8.65 -11.06
N LEU A 186 -3.44 -9.27 -12.14
CA LEU A 186 -2.40 -10.30 -12.08
C LEU A 186 -1.14 -9.75 -11.44
N LEU A 187 -0.61 -8.61 -11.93
CA LEU A 187 0.60 -8.00 -11.38
C LEU A 187 0.45 -7.65 -9.89
N ARG A 188 -0.72 -7.16 -9.50
CA ARG A 188 -1.05 -6.88 -8.10
C ARG A 188 -0.96 -8.15 -7.23
N CYS A 189 -1.59 -9.23 -7.68
CA CYS A 189 -1.57 -10.51 -6.95
C CYS A 189 -0.14 -11.09 -6.87
N VAL A 190 0.63 -10.98 -7.95
CA VAL A 190 2.05 -11.38 -7.95
C VAL A 190 2.84 -10.56 -6.94
N ALA A 191 2.65 -9.24 -6.90
CA ALA A 191 3.29 -8.39 -5.90
C ALA A 191 2.93 -8.81 -4.47
N SER A 192 1.64 -8.97 -4.16
CA SER A 192 1.17 -9.44 -2.85
C SER A 192 1.81 -10.77 -2.46
N PHE A 193 1.92 -11.71 -3.40
CA PHE A 193 2.60 -12.98 -3.18
C PHE A 193 4.07 -12.78 -2.81
N LEU A 194 4.79 -11.94 -3.56
CA LEU A 194 6.22 -11.67 -3.35
C LEU A 194 6.49 -11.02 -1.99
N PHE A 195 5.67 -10.06 -1.59
CA PHE A 195 5.79 -9.46 -0.26
C PHE A 195 5.52 -10.49 0.83
N ALA A 196 4.51 -11.35 0.67
CA ALA A 196 4.16 -12.36 1.64
C ALA A 196 5.27 -13.44 1.83
N ILE A 197 5.95 -13.89 0.75
CA ILE A 197 7.09 -14.84 0.88
C ILE A 197 8.28 -14.19 1.58
N ASN A 198 8.46 -12.88 1.44
CA ASN A 198 9.50 -12.12 2.12
C ASN A 198 9.08 -11.63 3.51
N ARG A 199 7.87 -11.96 3.99
CA ARG A 199 7.31 -11.51 5.27
C ARG A 199 7.37 -9.99 5.44
N LYS A 200 7.04 -9.26 4.37
CA LYS A 200 7.01 -7.80 4.32
C LYS A 200 5.62 -7.32 3.97
N PHE A 201 5.16 -6.24 4.57
CA PHE A 201 3.93 -5.59 4.17
C PHE A 201 4.09 -4.85 2.83
N GLU A 202 3.00 -4.71 2.09
CA GLU A 202 3.00 -4.10 0.76
C GLU A 202 3.08 -2.57 0.83
N PRO A 203 3.98 -1.94 0.07
CA PRO A 203 4.02 -0.49 -0.08
C PRO A 203 2.82 0.01 -0.91
N SER A 204 2.75 1.33 -1.16
CA SER A 204 1.84 1.86 -2.17
C SER A 204 2.24 1.44 -3.59
N ASP A 205 1.30 1.59 -4.54
CA ASP A 205 1.56 1.31 -5.96
C ASP A 205 2.68 2.16 -6.55
N ARG A 206 2.88 3.37 -6.04
CA ARG A 206 3.92 4.28 -6.50
C ARG A 206 5.33 3.71 -6.29
N MET A 207 5.55 3.00 -5.19
CA MET A 207 6.85 2.42 -4.83
C MET A 207 6.97 0.94 -5.18
N LEU A 208 5.94 0.35 -5.81
CA LEU A 208 5.82 -1.10 -5.92
C LEU A 208 6.99 -1.74 -6.70
N ALA A 209 7.35 -1.20 -7.86
CA ALA A 209 8.40 -1.76 -8.71
C ALA A 209 9.78 -1.73 -8.02
N GLU A 210 10.13 -0.59 -7.42
CA GLU A 210 11.39 -0.41 -6.68
C GLU A 210 11.47 -1.36 -5.48
N ARG A 211 10.38 -1.46 -4.73
CA ARG A 211 10.34 -2.33 -3.54
C ARG A 211 10.34 -3.81 -3.91
N ILE A 212 9.71 -4.23 -5.01
CA ILE A 212 9.85 -5.61 -5.53
C ILE A 212 11.31 -5.89 -5.87
N ALA A 213 11.98 -4.99 -6.59
CA ALA A 213 13.40 -5.19 -6.96
C ALA A 213 14.34 -5.31 -5.74
N SER A 214 13.93 -4.75 -4.59
CA SER A 214 14.70 -4.81 -3.32
C SER A 214 14.38 -6.02 -2.43
N LEU A 215 13.48 -6.92 -2.86
CA LEU A 215 13.16 -8.13 -2.10
C LEU A 215 14.31 -9.16 -2.17
N GLU A 216 14.55 -9.85 -1.06
CA GLU A 216 15.63 -10.84 -0.95
C GLU A 216 15.28 -12.14 -1.67
N THR A 217 14.00 -12.55 -1.58
CA THR A 217 13.52 -13.80 -2.18
C THR A 217 12.64 -13.46 -3.38
N LEU A 218 13.15 -13.76 -4.57
CA LEU A 218 12.46 -13.60 -5.84
C LEU A 218 12.66 -14.85 -6.71
N PRO A 219 11.63 -15.30 -7.47
CA PRO A 219 11.82 -16.30 -8.50
C PRO A 219 12.78 -15.82 -9.60
N ASP A 220 13.66 -16.71 -10.07
CA ASP A 220 14.67 -16.39 -11.09
C ASP A 220 14.05 -15.74 -12.33
N GLY A 221 14.58 -14.60 -12.74
CA GLY A 221 14.18 -13.86 -13.93
C GLY A 221 12.76 -13.28 -13.87
N LEU A 222 12.11 -13.24 -12.70
CA LEU A 222 10.73 -12.75 -12.56
C LEU A 222 10.60 -11.27 -12.94
N THR A 223 11.50 -10.40 -12.47
CA THR A 223 11.47 -8.96 -12.78
C THR A 223 11.55 -8.72 -14.28
N GLY A 224 12.45 -9.40 -14.98
CA GLY A 224 12.54 -9.31 -16.44
C GLY A 224 11.29 -9.81 -17.16
N ARG A 225 10.60 -10.85 -16.64
CA ARG A 225 9.30 -11.29 -17.18
C ARG A 225 8.22 -10.25 -16.92
N MET A 226 8.18 -9.63 -15.74
CA MET A 226 7.23 -8.55 -15.44
C MET A 226 7.47 -7.36 -16.37
N ASP A 227 8.71 -6.95 -16.59
CA ASP A 227 9.05 -5.86 -17.51
C ASP A 227 8.61 -6.16 -18.95
N ASN A 228 8.84 -7.39 -19.43
CA ASN A 228 8.37 -7.81 -20.75
C ASN A 228 6.83 -7.85 -20.83
N PHE A 229 6.15 -8.23 -19.77
CA PHE A 229 4.69 -8.24 -19.71
C PHE A 229 4.08 -6.84 -19.84
N ILE A 230 4.68 -5.81 -19.25
CA ILE A 230 4.15 -4.43 -19.25
C ILE A 230 4.56 -3.61 -20.49
N ARG A 231 5.41 -4.12 -21.37
CA ARG A 231 5.82 -3.41 -22.60
C ARG A 231 4.60 -3.00 -23.45
N PRO A 232 4.69 -1.93 -24.24
CA PRO A 232 3.58 -1.46 -25.10
C PRO A 232 3.01 -2.55 -26.02
N ILE A 233 1.70 -2.54 -26.26
CA ILE A 233 1.01 -3.56 -27.10
C ILE A 233 1.58 -3.63 -28.53
N GLY A 234 2.10 -2.53 -29.05
CA GLY A 234 2.75 -2.51 -30.38
C GLY A 234 4.05 -3.31 -30.45
N GLU A 235 4.70 -3.56 -29.32
CA GLU A 235 5.96 -4.33 -29.24
C GLU A 235 5.73 -5.82 -28.95
N VAL A 236 4.70 -6.14 -28.14
CA VAL A 236 4.38 -7.51 -27.73
C VAL A 236 2.89 -7.75 -27.86
N SER A 237 2.51 -8.79 -28.60
CA SER A 237 1.09 -9.15 -28.81
C SER A 237 0.41 -9.62 -27.51
N MET A 238 -0.93 -9.60 -27.46
CA MET A 238 -1.69 -10.11 -26.31
C MET A 238 -1.42 -11.58 -26.04
N ASP A 239 -1.27 -12.41 -27.07
CA ASP A 239 -0.96 -13.83 -26.91
C ASP A 239 0.43 -14.05 -26.34
N ALA A 240 1.45 -13.33 -26.82
CA ALA A 240 2.79 -13.41 -26.25
C ALA A 240 2.83 -12.93 -24.79
N ARG A 241 2.06 -11.90 -24.43
CA ARG A 241 1.92 -11.47 -23.04
C ARG A 241 1.19 -12.48 -22.17
N ARG A 242 0.17 -13.15 -22.70
CA ARG A 242 -0.49 -14.26 -22.00
C ARG A 242 0.50 -15.37 -21.68
N GLU A 243 1.38 -15.73 -22.61
CA GLU A 243 2.42 -16.73 -22.38
C GLU A 243 3.43 -16.26 -21.31
N ILE A 244 3.83 -14.99 -21.33
CA ILE A 244 4.67 -14.40 -20.28
C ILE A 244 3.97 -14.45 -18.93
N ALA A 245 2.67 -14.12 -18.87
CA ALA A 245 1.87 -14.18 -17.65
C ALA A 245 1.79 -15.61 -17.08
N GLU A 246 1.64 -16.63 -17.94
CA GLU A 246 1.71 -18.04 -17.55
C GLU A 246 3.06 -18.40 -16.93
N GLN A 247 4.17 -17.93 -17.52
CA GLN A 247 5.52 -18.16 -16.98
C GLN A 247 5.71 -17.46 -15.64
N ILE A 248 5.16 -16.25 -15.46
CA ILE A 248 5.17 -15.53 -14.18
C ILE A 248 4.47 -16.38 -13.12
N VAL A 249 3.22 -16.81 -13.34
CA VAL A 249 2.46 -17.57 -12.35
C VAL A 249 3.10 -18.93 -12.08
N ARG A 250 3.60 -19.63 -13.11
CA ARG A 250 4.34 -20.90 -12.93
C ARG A 250 5.56 -20.74 -12.04
N SER A 251 6.31 -19.63 -12.14
CA SER A 251 7.46 -19.39 -11.30
C SER A 251 7.13 -19.18 -9.82
N LEU A 252 5.86 -18.90 -9.47
CA LEU A 252 5.42 -18.80 -8.08
C LEU A 252 5.14 -20.18 -7.45
N ILE A 253 4.90 -21.23 -8.24
CA ILE A 253 4.48 -22.55 -7.75
C ILE A 253 5.54 -23.15 -6.81
N SER A 254 6.82 -23.09 -7.17
CA SER A 254 7.90 -23.62 -6.35
C SER A 254 7.94 -23.01 -4.95
N PHE A 255 7.75 -21.69 -4.88
CA PHE A 255 7.70 -20.95 -3.60
C PHE A 255 6.40 -21.17 -2.83
N ASN A 256 5.33 -21.64 -3.49
CA ASN A 256 4.07 -21.93 -2.82
C ASN A 256 4.10 -23.32 -2.15
N SER A 257 4.88 -24.26 -2.68
CA SER A 257 4.99 -25.64 -2.18
C SER A 257 5.89 -25.74 -0.94
N ASP A 258 6.95 -24.94 -0.85
CA ASP A 258 8.00 -25.07 0.17
C ASP A 258 7.59 -24.63 1.59
N ALA A 259 6.37 -24.19 1.82
CA ALA A 259 5.92 -23.70 3.11
C ALA A 259 5.09 -24.69 3.94
N GLN A 260 5.12 -25.96 3.56
CA GLN A 260 4.54 -27.07 4.36
C GLN A 260 5.58 -27.87 5.14
N ALA A 261 6.86 -27.48 5.08
CA ALA A 261 7.95 -28.10 5.83
C ALA A 261 8.29 -27.33 7.12
#